data_23b6e0107a2db61ac85bfbaae8cc12f1
#
_entry.id   23b6e0107a2db61ac85bfbaae8cc12f1
#
_cell.length_a   1.000
_cell.length_b   1.000
_cell.length_c   1.000
_cell.angle_alpha   90.00
_cell.angle_beta   90.00
_cell.angle_gamma   90.00
#
_symmetry.space_group_name_H-M   'P 1'
#
loop_
_entity.id
_entity.type
_entity.pdbx_description
1 polymer ?
#
loop_
_entity_poly.entity_id
_entity_poly.type
_entity_poly.pdbx_seq_one_letter_code
_entity_poly.pdbx_strand_id
1 'polypeptide(L)'
;LSDTGAYGCHALTVTGNTGHKSMALYVGDGPYRTAPNIRFYADVVYTNTPPAGAYRGYGVPQGFWAVERHMEKIARAMNLDPIAFRLKNAIRPGELHPFSTAWSEGREPRPEIIHTVGLEECVRQGAAAIGWDEKFGNPEWHQVNGKPYLRRGIGVAMVMQGTAIPYLDMGGASLKMNDDGSFNLLIGATDLGTGSDTVLAQMAAEVLGVPTEDILVYSSDTDFTPFDKGAYASSTTYISG
;
A
#
# COMPACT_ATOMS: atom_id res chain seq x y z
N LEU A 1 0.25 -7.42 -18.53
CA LEU A 1 -0.43 -7.31 -17.46
C LEU A 1 -1.60 -6.61 -17.50
N SER A 2 -2.17 -7.07 -18.05
CA SER A 2 -3.18 -6.58 -18.26
C SER A 2 -4.06 -6.23 -17.37
N ASP A 3 -4.28 -6.73 -16.85
CA ASP A 3 -5.19 -6.51 -16.15
C ASP A 3 -5.35 -5.73 -15.46
N THR A 4 -4.67 -5.30 -15.48
CA THR A 4 -4.95 -4.32 -15.49
C THR A 4 -6.19 -4.14 -15.55
N GLY A 5 -6.75 -4.87 -16.07
CA GLY A 5 -8.04 -4.82 -16.01
C GLY A 5 -8.52 -4.29 -14.78
N ALA A 6 -7.87 -4.49 -13.82
CA ALA A 6 -8.24 -4.02 -12.62
C ALA A 6 -8.71 -2.67 -12.57
N TYR A 7 -8.79 -2.11 -13.49
CA TYR A 7 -9.03 -0.90 -13.58
C TYR A 7 -10.06 -0.63 -14.25
N GLY A 8 -10.51 -1.43 -14.74
CA GLY A 8 -11.42 -1.29 -15.52
C GLY A 8 -12.17 -0.22 -15.35
N CYS A 9 -12.77 -0.11 -14.58
CA CYS A 9 -13.25 1.11 -14.44
C CYS A 9 -12.30 1.92 -13.75
N HIS A 10 -11.65 1.42 -12.94
CA HIS A 10 -10.84 2.17 -12.27
C HIS A 10 -9.49 1.84 -12.32
N ALA A 11 -9.14 0.81 -12.03
CA ALA A 11 -7.86 0.68 -11.86
C ALA A 11 -7.16 0.68 -12.98
N LEU A 12 -7.71 0.22 -13.88
CA LEU A 12 -7.23 0.60 -14.99
C LEU A 12 -7.66 1.86 -15.19
N THR A 13 -8.53 2.26 -14.50
CA THR A 13 -8.85 3.51 -14.59
C THR A 13 -8.08 4.26 -13.76
N VAL A 14 -7.74 3.74 -12.82
CA VAL A 14 -6.61 4.17 -12.33
C VAL A 14 -5.72 4.02 -13.32
N THR A 15 -5.72 3.05 -13.89
CA THR A 15 -5.02 2.89 -15.04
C THR A 15 -5.68 3.54 -16.14
N GLY A 16 -6.81 3.67 -16.30
CA GLY A 16 -7.42 4.30 -17.43
C GLY A 16 -7.33 5.78 -17.45
N ASN A 17 -7.61 6.46 -16.43
CA ASN A 17 -7.71 7.89 -16.43
C ASN A 17 -6.53 8.59 -15.83
N THR A 18 -6.23 8.26 -14.65
CA THR A 18 -5.12 8.83 -13.97
C THR A 18 -3.96 7.88 -14.01
N GLY A 19 -4.26 6.70 -14.35
CA GLY A 19 -3.46 5.60 -14.04
C GLY A 19 -2.28 5.33 -14.93
N HIS A 20 -2.21 5.80 -16.10
CA HIS A 20 -1.06 5.52 -16.95
C HIS A 20 0.23 5.95 -16.29
N LYS A 21 0.28 7.18 -15.84
CA LYS A 21 1.46 7.70 -15.18
C LYS A 21 1.65 7.08 -13.81
N SER A 22 0.59 7.01 -13.04
CA SER A 22 0.64 6.43 -11.71
C SER A 22 1.10 4.99 -11.74
N MET A 23 0.57 4.21 -12.67
CA MET A 23 0.96 2.82 -12.80
C MET A 23 2.41 2.66 -13.21
N ALA A 24 2.89 3.46 -14.15
CA ALA A 24 4.29 3.45 -14.55
C ALA A 24 5.20 3.75 -13.37
N LEU A 25 4.79 4.66 -12.52
CA LEU A 25 5.55 5.03 -11.36
C LEU A 25 5.51 3.98 -10.27
N TYR A 26 4.35 3.46 -9.96
CA TYR A 26 4.21 2.37 -9.00
C TYR A 26 4.98 1.13 -9.43
N VAL A 27 4.99 0.84 -10.71
CA VAL A 27 5.70 -0.32 -11.25
C VAL A 27 7.18 -0.04 -11.46
N GLY A 28 7.53 1.20 -11.81
CA GLY A 28 8.91 1.56 -12.09
C GLY A 28 9.74 1.83 -10.86
N ASP A 29 9.17 2.57 -9.94
CA ASP A 29 9.93 3.09 -8.81
C ASP A 29 9.62 2.38 -7.50
N GLY A 30 8.37 2.21 -7.11
CA GLY A 30 8.00 1.44 -5.91
C GLY A 30 8.93 1.64 -4.71
N PRO A 31 9.34 0.57 -4.05
CA PRO A 31 10.32 0.60 -2.97
C PRO A 31 11.78 0.66 -3.47
N TYR A 32 11.98 0.85 -4.77
CA TYR A 32 13.29 0.90 -5.39
C TYR A 32 13.67 2.31 -5.80
N ARG A 33 14.96 2.53 -5.99
CA ARG A 33 15.49 3.78 -6.51
C ARG A 33 14.98 4.06 -7.90
N THR A 34 14.66 5.31 -8.14
CA THR A 34 14.18 5.76 -9.45
C THR A 34 15.21 5.51 -10.54
N ALA A 35 14.81 4.81 -11.58
CA ALA A 35 15.62 4.72 -12.78
C ALA A 35 15.57 6.06 -13.53
N PRO A 36 16.71 6.56 -14.04
CA PRO A 36 16.75 7.88 -14.69
C PRO A 36 15.97 7.93 -16.00
N ASN A 37 15.70 6.80 -16.61
CA ASN A 37 14.96 6.71 -17.86
C ASN A 37 13.91 5.61 -17.74
N ILE A 38 12.65 6.01 -17.66
CA ILE A 38 11.50 5.11 -17.60
C ILE A 38 10.62 5.37 -18.81
N ARG A 39 10.21 4.30 -19.48
CA ARG A 39 9.23 4.37 -20.55
C ARG A 39 8.12 3.34 -20.28
N PHE A 40 6.90 3.81 -20.26
CA PHE A 40 5.72 3.01 -20.05
C PHE A 40 4.71 3.21 -21.19
N TYR A 41 4.17 2.11 -21.69
CA TYR A 41 3.09 2.10 -22.66
C TYR A 41 1.96 1.23 -22.15
N ALA A 42 0.75 1.74 -22.24
CA ALA A 42 -0.44 0.98 -21.93
C ALA A 42 -1.59 1.41 -22.85
N ASP A 43 -2.27 0.43 -23.39
CA ASP A 43 -3.49 0.62 -24.15
C ASP A 43 -4.66 0.08 -23.35
N VAL A 44 -5.67 0.92 -23.15
CA VAL A 44 -6.91 0.54 -22.50
C VAL A 44 -7.90 0.11 -23.57
N VAL A 45 -8.30 -1.13 -23.52
CA VAL A 45 -9.18 -1.72 -24.52
C VAL A 45 -10.45 -2.28 -23.91
N TYR A 46 -11.54 -2.23 -24.66
CA TYR A 46 -12.76 -2.93 -24.28
C TYR A 46 -12.60 -4.42 -24.52
N THR A 47 -13.17 -5.21 -23.64
CA THR A 47 -13.17 -6.68 -23.74
C THR A 47 -14.58 -7.21 -23.54
N ASN A 48 -14.79 -8.50 -23.89
CA ASN A 48 -16.07 -9.17 -23.68
C ASN A 48 -16.25 -9.70 -22.25
N THR A 49 -15.40 -9.31 -21.33
CA THR A 49 -15.48 -9.63 -19.92
C THR A 49 -16.05 -8.44 -19.15
N PRO A 50 -16.66 -8.65 -17.97
CA PRO A 50 -17.04 -7.54 -17.12
C PRO A 50 -15.84 -6.63 -16.86
N PRO A 51 -16.05 -5.31 -16.80
CA PRO A 51 -14.97 -4.39 -16.52
C PRO A 51 -14.41 -4.65 -15.12
N ALA A 52 -13.12 -4.59 -15.01
CA ALA A 52 -12.49 -4.64 -13.71
C ALA A 52 -12.67 -3.31 -12.97
N GLY A 53 -12.62 -3.35 -11.68
CA GLY A 53 -12.78 -2.18 -10.82
C GLY A 53 -11.64 -2.04 -9.81
N ALA A 54 -11.73 -1.00 -9.01
CA ALA A 54 -10.80 -0.80 -7.93
C ALA A 54 -10.95 -1.92 -6.89
N TYR A 55 -9.85 -2.58 -6.59
CA TYR A 55 -9.74 -3.56 -5.53
C TYR A 55 -8.69 -3.08 -4.53
N ARG A 56 -8.70 -3.58 -3.31
CA ARG A 56 -7.74 -3.17 -2.26
C ARG A 56 -6.31 -3.14 -2.80
N GLY A 57 -5.66 -1.97 -2.72
CA GLY A 57 -4.38 -1.68 -3.36
C GLY A 57 -4.47 -1.01 -4.73
N TYR A 58 -5.67 -0.97 -5.35
CA TYR A 58 -5.99 -0.12 -6.50
C TYR A 58 -5.02 -0.25 -7.69
N GLY A 59 -4.70 -1.48 -8.10
CA GLY A 59 -3.76 -1.78 -9.18
C GLY A 59 -2.31 -2.00 -8.74
N VAL A 60 -1.95 -1.53 -7.56
CA VAL A 60 -0.61 -1.75 -6.98
C VAL A 60 -0.27 -3.24 -6.83
N PRO A 61 -1.17 -4.11 -6.35
CA PRO A 61 -0.86 -5.53 -6.24
C PRO A 61 -0.44 -6.17 -7.56
N GLN A 62 -1.12 -5.84 -8.66
CA GLN A 62 -0.77 -6.38 -9.98
C GLN A 62 0.58 -5.84 -10.45
N GLY A 63 0.81 -4.54 -10.24
CA GLY A 63 2.07 -3.90 -10.58
C GLY A 63 3.24 -4.50 -9.81
N PHE A 64 3.14 -4.59 -8.50
CA PHE A 64 4.21 -5.19 -7.70
C PHE A 64 4.39 -6.67 -7.92
N TRP A 65 3.34 -7.42 -8.19
CA TRP A 65 3.50 -8.81 -8.60
C TRP A 65 4.41 -8.92 -9.84
N ALA A 66 4.23 -8.05 -10.82
CA ALA A 66 5.05 -8.05 -12.02
C ALA A 66 6.49 -7.61 -11.72
N VAL A 67 6.66 -6.49 -11.01
CA VAL A 67 7.99 -5.97 -10.67
C VAL A 67 8.77 -6.96 -9.84
N GLU A 68 8.19 -7.48 -8.79
CA GLU A 68 8.87 -8.40 -7.88
C GLU A 68 9.22 -9.73 -8.55
N ARG A 69 8.35 -10.22 -9.43
CA ARG A 69 8.68 -11.38 -10.30
C ARG A 69 9.82 -11.08 -11.25
N HIS A 70 9.90 -9.85 -11.74
CA HIS A 70 10.97 -9.44 -12.63
C HIS A 70 12.29 -9.28 -11.87
N MET A 71 12.26 -8.64 -10.70
CA MET A 71 13.42 -8.54 -9.81
C MET A 71 13.98 -9.90 -9.44
N GLU A 72 13.12 -10.88 -9.14
CA GLU A 72 13.53 -12.26 -8.88
C GLU A 72 14.23 -12.89 -10.09
N LYS A 73 13.67 -12.71 -11.29
CA LYS A 73 14.28 -13.24 -12.52
C LYS A 73 15.65 -12.61 -12.80
N ILE A 74 15.78 -11.31 -12.57
CA ILE A 74 17.07 -10.61 -12.76
C ILE A 74 18.10 -11.13 -11.76
N ALA A 75 17.73 -11.20 -10.48
CA ALA A 75 18.64 -11.69 -9.45
C ALA A 75 19.16 -13.10 -9.79
N ARG A 76 18.28 -14.00 -10.18
CA ARG A 76 18.64 -15.36 -10.61
C ARG A 76 19.54 -15.36 -11.85
N ALA A 77 19.21 -14.57 -12.87
CA ALA A 77 20.01 -14.48 -14.09
C ALA A 77 21.42 -13.94 -13.83
N MET A 78 21.56 -13.09 -12.83
CA MET A 78 22.83 -12.54 -12.38
C MET A 78 23.55 -13.39 -11.33
N ASN A 79 22.94 -14.51 -10.93
CA ASN A 79 23.42 -15.35 -9.83
C ASN A 79 23.63 -14.58 -8.52
N LEU A 80 22.71 -13.71 -8.19
CA LEU A 80 22.70 -12.92 -6.98
C LEU A 80 21.62 -13.41 -6.01
N ASP A 81 21.87 -13.26 -4.71
CA ASP A 81 20.83 -13.45 -3.71
C ASP A 81 19.72 -12.42 -3.91
N PRO A 82 18.43 -12.85 -3.97
CA PRO A 82 17.32 -11.95 -4.22
C PRO A 82 17.13 -10.86 -3.18
N ILE A 83 17.47 -11.12 -1.92
CA ILE A 83 17.42 -10.10 -0.87
C ILE A 83 18.53 -9.08 -1.07
N ALA A 84 19.76 -9.54 -1.26
CA ALA A 84 20.89 -8.65 -1.49
C ALA A 84 20.69 -7.77 -2.73
N PHE A 85 20.13 -8.33 -3.80
CA PHE A 85 19.82 -7.58 -5.01
C PHE A 85 18.75 -6.49 -4.76
N ARG A 86 17.69 -6.82 -4.02
CA ARG A 86 16.65 -5.85 -3.66
C ARG A 86 17.17 -4.74 -2.78
N LEU A 87 17.88 -5.08 -1.72
CA LEU A 87 18.44 -4.09 -0.79
C LEU A 87 19.47 -3.17 -1.44
N LYS A 88 20.20 -3.65 -2.43
CA LYS A 88 21.13 -2.81 -3.21
C LYS A 88 20.37 -1.73 -3.99
N ASN A 89 19.17 -2.02 -4.44
CA ASN A 89 18.36 -1.14 -5.26
C ASN A 89 17.24 -0.43 -4.47
N ALA A 90 17.07 -0.71 -3.19
CA ALA A 90 16.04 -0.10 -2.36
C ALA A 90 16.26 1.41 -2.16
N ILE A 91 15.15 2.12 -2.00
CA ILE A 91 15.15 3.55 -1.65
C ILE A 91 15.84 3.77 -0.30
N ARG A 92 16.38 4.97 -0.10
CA ARG A 92 17.12 5.33 1.12
C ARG A 92 16.73 6.71 1.64
N PRO A 93 16.93 6.98 2.92
CA PRO A 93 16.81 8.33 3.45
C PRO A 93 17.73 9.32 2.69
N GLY A 94 17.23 10.52 2.44
CA GLY A 94 17.90 11.54 1.67
C GLY A 94 17.64 11.48 0.17
N GLU A 95 17.05 10.42 -0.34
CA GLU A 95 16.65 10.30 -1.74
C GLU A 95 15.29 10.95 -1.99
N LEU A 96 15.05 11.35 -3.24
CA LEU A 96 13.77 11.87 -3.64
C LEU A 96 12.73 10.76 -3.65
N HIS A 97 11.56 11.05 -3.08
CA HIS A 97 10.45 10.10 -3.11
C HIS A 97 9.98 9.89 -4.55
N PRO A 98 9.95 8.65 -5.04
CA PRO A 98 9.71 8.38 -6.46
C PRO A 98 8.40 8.96 -7.00
N PHE A 99 7.35 8.94 -6.19
CA PHE A 99 6.03 9.41 -6.62
C PHE A 99 5.85 10.91 -6.52
N SER A 100 6.66 11.60 -5.74
CA SER A 100 6.48 13.02 -5.43
C SER A 100 6.66 13.93 -6.65
N THR A 101 7.41 13.48 -7.64
CA THR A 101 7.66 14.26 -8.87
C THR A 101 6.72 13.91 -10.01
N ALA A 102 5.95 12.87 -9.87
CA ALA A 102 5.22 12.35 -11.01
C ALA A 102 3.72 12.17 -10.76
N TRP A 103 3.34 11.99 -9.52
CA TRP A 103 1.95 11.95 -9.15
C TRP A 103 1.41 13.35 -8.99
N SER A 104 0.54 13.73 -9.89
CA SER A 104 -0.06 15.06 -9.79
C SER A 104 -1.57 15.04 -9.69
N GLU A 105 -2.25 13.98 -10.10
CA GLU A 105 -3.72 13.98 -10.19
C GLU A 105 -4.26 15.30 -10.83
N GLY A 106 -3.52 15.81 -11.84
CA GLY A 106 -3.81 17.11 -12.45
C GLY A 106 -3.26 18.32 -11.69
N ARG A 107 -2.40 18.12 -10.70
CA ARG A 107 -1.74 19.16 -9.90
C ARG A 107 -0.24 19.20 -10.15
N GLU A 108 0.39 20.27 -9.73
CA GLU A 108 1.85 20.38 -9.78
C GLU A 108 2.52 19.36 -8.87
N PRO A 109 3.54 18.64 -9.36
CA PRO A 109 4.33 17.74 -8.56
C PRO A 109 4.96 18.48 -7.38
N ARG A 110 5.05 17.80 -6.24
CA ARG A 110 5.73 18.32 -5.05
C ARG A 110 6.88 17.41 -4.69
N PRO A 111 8.12 17.76 -5.04
CA PRO A 111 9.28 16.97 -4.68
C PRO A 111 9.40 16.83 -3.16
N GLU A 112 9.46 15.60 -2.69
CA GLU A 112 9.60 15.28 -1.27
C GLU A 112 10.83 14.41 -1.06
N ILE A 113 11.61 14.75 -0.05
CA ILE A 113 12.77 13.94 0.36
C ILE A 113 12.32 12.89 1.35
N ILE A 114 12.78 11.68 1.17
CA ILE A 114 12.54 10.58 2.11
C ILE A 114 13.35 10.82 3.37
N HIS A 115 12.69 10.97 4.49
CA HIS A 115 13.36 11.21 5.77
C HIS A 115 13.71 9.93 6.50
N THR A 116 12.84 8.92 6.44
CA THR A 116 13.02 7.65 7.14
C THR A 116 12.59 6.47 6.27
N VAL A 117 13.31 5.37 6.37
CA VAL A 117 12.99 4.11 5.69
C VAL A 117 13.36 2.94 6.60
N GLY A 118 12.37 2.19 7.06
CA GLY A 118 12.57 0.96 7.83
C GLY A 118 12.63 -0.31 6.97
N LEU A 119 12.62 -0.18 5.64
CA LEU A 119 12.47 -1.31 4.72
C LEU A 119 13.60 -2.34 4.83
N GLU A 120 14.85 -1.89 4.93
CA GLU A 120 15.99 -2.79 5.06
C GLU A 120 15.90 -3.62 6.34
N GLU A 121 15.54 -2.99 7.44
CA GLU A 121 15.36 -3.67 8.71
C GLU A 121 14.23 -4.70 8.65
N CYS A 122 13.08 -4.32 8.08
CA CYS A 122 11.97 -5.24 7.86
C CYS A 122 12.38 -6.48 7.06
N VAL A 123 13.13 -6.27 5.98
CA VAL A 123 13.59 -7.38 5.14
C VAL A 123 14.56 -8.28 5.90
N ARG A 124 15.51 -7.71 6.63
CA ARG A 124 16.49 -8.48 7.42
C ARG A 124 15.85 -9.27 8.55
N GLN A 125 14.96 -8.64 9.30
CA GLN A 125 14.22 -9.33 10.36
C GLN A 125 13.32 -10.44 9.80
N GLY A 126 12.59 -10.16 8.72
CA GLY A 126 11.78 -11.15 8.03
C GLY A 126 12.60 -12.33 7.51
N ALA A 127 13.75 -12.06 6.90
CA ALA A 127 14.65 -13.10 6.41
C ALA A 127 15.17 -13.98 7.55
N ALA A 128 15.59 -13.39 8.65
CA ALA A 128 16.02 -14.11 9.84
C ALA A 128 14.89 -14.97 10.43
N ALA A 129 13.71 -14.38 10.57
CA ALA A 129 12.55 -15.07 11.16
C ALA A 129 12.10 -16.30 10.37
N ILE A 130 12.22 -16.27 9.05
CA ILE A 130 11.86 -17.43 8.21
C ILE A 130 13.04 -18.37 7.97
N GLY A 131 14.26 -18.05 8.43
CA GLY A 131 15.48 -18.84 8.19
C GLY A 131 15.87 -18.83 6.72
N TRP A 132 15.99 -17.64 6.13
CA TRP A 132 16.31 -17.47 4.70
C TRP A 132 17.60 -18.16 4.29
N ASP A 133 18.68 -17.88 5.00
CA ASP A 133 20.02 -18.35 4.64
C ASP A 133 20.17 -19.88 4.66
N GLU A 134 19.37 -20.54 5.51
CA GLU A 134 19.37 -22.00 5.60
C GLU A 134 18.48 -22.65 4.55
N LYS A 135 17.48 -21.94 4.07
CA LYS A 135 16.42 -22.50 3.22
C LYS A 135 16.57 -22.09 1.75
N PHE A 136 16.95 -20.85 1.49
CA PHE A 136 17.07 -20.37 0.12
C PHE A 136 18.23 -21.09 -0.60
N GLY A 137 17.95 -21.65 -1.76
CA GLY A 137 18.95 -22.38 -2.54
C GLY A 137 19.32 -23.77 -1.99
N ASN A 138 18.70 -24.22 -0.92
CA ASN A 138 18.95 -25.55 -0.34
C ASN A 138 18.04 -26.62 -0.99
N PRO A 139 18.59 -27.49 -1.86
CA PRO A 139 17.78 -28.49 -2.56
C PRO A 139 17.11 -29.50 -1.63
N GLU A 140 17.73 -29.82 -0.51
CA GLU A 140 17.15 -30.77 0.47
C GLU A 140 15.96 -30.15 1.18
N TRP A 141 16.07 -28.88 1.57
CA TRP A 141 14.96 -28.19 2.19
C TRP A 141 13.75 -28.06 1.26
N HIS A 142 13.95 -27.89 -0.05
CA HIS A 142 12.89 -27.79 -1.02
C HIS A 142 12.10 -29.10 -1.22
N GLN A 143 12.67 -30.22 -0.81
CA GLN A 143 12.01 -31.52 -0.91
C GLN A 143 11.12 -31.74 0.34
N VAL A 144 10.05 -32.50 0.14
CA VAL A 144 9.18 -32.93 1.26
C VAL A 144 9.35 -34.44 1.43
N ASN A 145 9.93 -34.83 2.56
CA ASN A 145 10.18 -36.23 2.85
C ASN A 145 8.90 -37.08 2.73
N GLY A 146 9.01 -38.21 2.04
CA GLY A 146 7.88 -39.12 1.79
C GLY A 146 6.83 -38.61 0.78
N LYS A 147 7.04 -37.42 0.20
CA LYS A 147 6.11 -36.84 -0.79
C LYS A 147 6.87 -36.27 -1.98
N PRO A 148 7.34 -37.10 -2.90
CA PRO A 148 8.21 -36.67 -4.01
C PRO A 148 7.53 -35.73 -5.01
N TYR A 149 6.21 -35.65 -4.98
CA TYR A 149 5.40 -34.76 -5.79
C TYR A 149 5.22 -33.36 -5.18
N LEU A 150 5.62 -33.13 -3.92
CA LEU A 150 5.56 -31.82 -3.28
C LEU A 150 6.92 -31.15 -3.25
N ARG A 151 6.88 -29.82 -3.30
CA ARG A 151 8.05 -28.97 -3.09
C ARG A 151 7.70 -27.82 -2.18
N ARG A 152 8.63 -27.43 -1.34
CA ARG A 152 8.58 -26.20 -0.56
C ARG A 152 9.25 -25.08 -1.33
N GLY A 153 8.73 -23.88 -1.19
CA GLY A 153 9.31 -22.68 -1.77
C GLY A 153 9.46 -21.58 -0.71
N ILE A 154 10.44 -20.73 -0.92
CA ILE A 154 10.65 -19.54 -0.13
C ILE A 154 10.92 -18.38 -1.09
N GLY A 155 10.41 -17.21 -0.78
CA GLY A 155 10.56 -16.03 -1.62
C GLY A 155 10.45 -14.75 -0.80
N VAL A 156 10.87 -13.66 -1.40
CA VAL A 156 10.82 -12.31 -0.85
C VAL A 156 10.19 -11.36 -1.85
N ALA A 157 9.42 -10.43 -1.36
CA ALA A 157 8.91 -9.31 -2.14
C ALA A 157 8.93 -8.04 -1.28
N MET A 158 9.18 -6.90 -1.91
CA MET A 158 9.10 -5.59 -1.29
C MET A 158 7.99 -4.81 -1.98
N VAL A 159 7.15 -4.17 -1.18
CA VAL A 159 6.03 -3.39 -1.70
C VAL A 159 5.95 -2.04 -1.01
N MET A 160 5.33 -1.08 -1.67
CA MET A 160 5.06 0.24 -1.14
C MET A 160 3.65 0.66 -1.50
N GLN A 161 2.97 1.33 -0.58
CA GLN A 161 1.64 1.88 -0.80
C GLN A 161 1.65 3.34 -0.35
N GLY A 162 1.13 4.22 -1.20
CA GLY A 162 0.88 5.61 -0.82
C GLY A 162 -0.26 5.71 0.19
N THR A 163 -0.18 6.67 1.09
CA THR A 163 -1.21 6.95 2.09
C THR A 163 -1.76 8.35 1.88
N ALA A 164 -3.07 8.45 1.73
CA ALA A 164 -3.83 9.66 1.43
C ALA A 164 -3.51 10.29 0.06
N ILE A 165 -4.40 11.15 -0.39
CA ILE A 165 -4.17 12.00 -1.54
C ILE A 165 -4.15 13.44 -1.05
N PRO A 166 -2.97 14.07 -0.95
CA PRO A 166 -2.85 15.43 -0.43
C PRO A 166 -3.76 16.41 -1.16
N TYR A 167 -4.48 17.23 -0.39
CA TYR A 167 -5.40 18.28 -0.87
C TYR A 167 -6.65 17.77 -1.60
N LEU A 168 -6.87 16.47 -1.65
CA LEU A 168 -8.10 15.89 -2.20
C LEU A 168 -8.93 15.19 -1.15
N ASP A 169 -8.29 14.45 -0.27
CA ASP A 169 -8.97 13.74 0.79
C ASP A 169 -9.43 14.70 1.87
N MET A 170 -10.59 14.42 2.43
CA MET A 170 -11.12 15.13 3.57
C MET A 170 -11.98 14.19 4.40
N GLY A 171 -11.92 14.38 5.70
CA GLY A 171 -12.77 13.71 6.67
C GLY A 171 -13.22 14.70 7.74
N GLY A 172 -14.22 14.33 8.48
CA GLY A 172 -14.75 15.15 9.57
C GLY A 172 -15.03 14.32 10.81
N ALA A 173 -14.84 14.94 11.95
CA ALA A 173 -15.19 14.38 13.24
C ALA A 173 -15.90 15.42 14.10
N SER A 174 -16.82 14.97 14.93
CA SER A 174 -17.44 15.78 15.97
C SER A 174 -17.35 15.02 17.29
N LEU A 175 -16.92 15.72 18.33
CA LEU A 175 -16.81 15.16 19.66
C LEU A 175 -17.71 15.91 20.61
N LYS A 176 -18.49 15.18 21.39
CA LYS A 176 -19.37 15.74 22.40
C LYS A 176 -19.18 15.02 23.72
N MET A 177 -18.91 15.77 24.77
CA MET A 177 -18.89 15.24 26.14
C MET A 177 -20.34 15.07 26.67
N ASN A 178 -20.59 13.97 27.32
CA ASN A 178 -21.85 13.64 27.98
C ASN A 178 -21.82 14.01 29.46
N ASP A 179 -22.97 14.06 30.11
CA ASP A 179 -23.10 14.46 31.52
C ASP A 179 -22.43 13.47 32.49
N ASP A 180 -22.21 12.24 32.08
CA ASP A 180 -21.54 11.20 32.87
C ASP A 180 -20.01 11.19 32.67
N GLY A 181 -19.48 12.11 31.85
CA GLY A 181 -18.06 12.18 31.54
C GLY A 181 -17.59 11.35 30.36
N SER A 182 -18.47 10.56 29.75
CA SER A 182 -18.17 9.86 28.49
C SER A 182 -18.23 10.82 27.30
N PHE A 183 -17.76 10.35 26.14
CA PHE A 183 -17.74 11.14 24.93
C PHE A 183 -18.41 10.40 23.77
N ASN A 184 -19.20 11.14 22.98
CA ASN A 184 -19.67 10.68 21.70
C ASN A 184 -18.73 11.21 20.61
N LEU A 185 -18.12 10.29 19.87
CA LEU A 185 -17.31 10.59 18.70
C LEU A 185 -18.10 10.24 17.43
N LEU A 186 -18.50 11.26 16.69
CA LEU A 186 -19.20 11.10 15.41
C LEU A 186 -18.19 11.32 14.31
N ILE A 187 -18.00 10.29 13.47
CA ILE A 187 -17.02 10.30 12.39
C ILE A 187 -17.66 9.85 11.07
N GLY A 188 -17.35 10.56 10.00
CA GLY A 188 -17.76 10.15 8.66
C GLY A 188 -16.98 8.96 8.12
N ALA A 189 -15.83 8.66 8.69
CA ALA A 189 -14.98 7.56 8.29
C ALA A 189 -15.70 6.21 8.39
N THR A 190 -15.46 5.34 7.40
CA THR A 190 -16.11 4.04 7.31
C THR A 190 -15.13 2.93 7.66
N ASP A 191 -15.49 2.11 8.64
CA ASP A 191 -14.75 0.89 8.93
C ASP A 191 -15.12 -0.23 7.96
N LEU A 192 -14.18 -0.59 7.11
CA LEU A 192 -14.31 -1.69 6.14
C LEU A 192 -13.73 -3.01 6.65
N GLY A 193 -13.65 -3.20 7.96
CA GLY A 193 -12.88 -4.26 8.59
C GLY A 193 -11.42 -3.87 8.84
N THR A 194 -11.11 -2.58 8.75
CA THR A 194 -9.78 -2.01 8.97
C THR A 194 -9.51 -1.68 10.42
N GLY A 195 -10.53 -1.68 11.27
CA GLY A 195 -10.44 -1.29 12.69
C GLY A 195 -10.39 0.22 12.89
N SER A 196 -10.82 1.01 11.91
CA SER A 196 -10.77 2.47 11.99
C SER A 196 -11.59 3.03 13.16
N ASP A 197 -12.76 2.48 13.44
CA ASP A 197 -13.58 2.92 14.57
C ASP A 197 -12.82 2.82 15.89
N THR A 198 -12.15 1.69 16.11
CA THR A 198 -11.31 1.49 17.31
C THR A 198 -10.11 2.41 17.33
N VAL A 199 -9.39 2.53 16.23
CA VAL A 199 -8.18 3.35 16.17
C VAL A 199 -8.50 4.84 16.36
N LEU A 200 -9.58 5.33 15.76
CA LEU A 200 -9.99 6.72 15.91
C LEU A 200 -10.49 7.03 17.33
N ALA A 201 -11.16 6.06 17.98
CA ALA A 201 -11.48 6.17 19.40
C ALA A 201 -10.23 6.24 20.28
N GLN A 202 -9.22 5.42 19.99
CA GLN A 202 -7.93 5.45 20.70
C GLN A 202 -7.23 6.82 20.56
N MET A 203 -7.23 7.38 19.36
CA MET A 203 -6.65 8.71 19.12
C MET A 203 -7.38 9.80 19.92
N ALA A 204 -8.72 9.78 19.93
CA ALA A 204 -9.51 10.71 20.72
C ALA A 204 -9.25 10.54 22.24
N ALA A 205 -9.22 9.30 22.71
CA ALA A 205 -8.95 8.97 24.11
C ALA A 205 -7.57 9.44 24.57
N GLU A 206 -6.55 9.26 23.76
CA GLU A 206 -5.17 9.70 24.01
C GLU A 206 -5.11 11.23 24.18
N VAL A 207 -5.74 11.98 23.29
CA VAL A 207 -5.77 13.45 23.34
C VAL A 207 -6.55 13.96 24.54
N LEU A 208 -7.66 13.30 24.89
CA LEU A 208 -8.51 13.69 26.01
C LEU A 208 -7.96 13.22 27.37
N GLY A 209 -7.06 12.27 27.40
CA GLY A 209 -6.54 11.68 28.61
C GLY A 209 -7.56 10.80 29.35
N VAL A 210 -8.43 10.11 28.61
CA VAL A 210 -9.48 9.23 29.13
C VAL A 210 -9.31 7.80 28.62
N PRO A 211 -9.90 6.79 29.29
CA PRO A 211 -9.95 5.43 28.74
C PRO A 211 -10.70 5.37 27.40
N THR A 212 -10.29 4.47 26.53
CA THR A 212 -10.95 4.28 25.21
C THR A 212 -12.41 3.85 25.37
N GLU A 213 -12.72 3.17 26.46
CA GLU A 213 -14.07 2.72 26.80
C GLU A 213 -15.06 3.86 27.04
N ASP A 214 -14.55 5.04 27.36
CA ASP A 214 -15.36 6.26 27.56
C ASP A 214 -15.68 6.96 26.22
N ILE A 215 -15.16 6.46 25.10
CA ILE A 215 -15.41 7.00 23.76
C ILE A 215 -16.46 6.13 23.04
N LEU A 216 -17.65 6.67 22.88
CA LEU A 216 -18.73 6.03 22.15
C LEU A 216 -18.68 6.47 20.68
N VAL A 217 -18.34 5.54 19.79
CA VAL A 217 -18.18 5.84 18.35
C VAL A 217 -19.48 5.66 17.59
N TYR A 218 -19.82 6.66 16.80
CA TYR A 218 -20.83 6.61 15.76
C TYR A 218 -20.16 6.91 14.43
N SER A 219 -20.19 5.96 13.52
CA SER A 219 -19.51 6.10 12.22
C SER A 219 -20.45 5.80 11.05
N SER A 220 -20.10 6.33 9.90
CA SER A 220 -20.74 5.98 8.61
C SER A 220 -22.25 6.22 8.53
N ASP A 221 -22.80 7.13 9.30
CA ASP A 221 -24.21 7.46 9.30
C ASP A 221 -24.42 8.83 8.66
N THR A 222 -25.07 8.86 7.50
CA THR A 222 -25.27 10.09 6.73
C THR A 222 -26.21 11.10 7.38
N ASP A 223 -26.98 10.69 8.37
CA ASP A 223 -27.91 11.57 9.09
C ASP A 223 -27.22 12.28 10.28
N PHE A 224 -26.23 11.63 10.87
CA PHE A 224 -25.64 12.10 12.15
C PHE A 224 -24.16 12.39 12.09
N THR A 225 -23.43 11.76 11.16
CA THR A 225 -21.96 11.93 11.13
C THR A 225 -21.54 13.03 10.17
N PRO A 226 -20.40 13.69 10.44
CA PRO A 226 -19.82 14.64 9.51
C PRO A 226 -19.49 14.03 8.16
N PHE A 227 -19.25 14.87 7.17
CA PHE A 227 -18.85 14.45 5.85
C PHE A 227 -17.49 13.74 5.87
N ASP A 228 -17.41 12.63 5.14
CA ASP A 228 -16.17 11.97 4.78
C ASP A 228 -16.21 11.65 3.29
N LYS A 229 -15.09 11.71 2.62
CA LYS A 229 -15.01 11.50 1.18
C LYS A 229 -15.05 10.03 0.79
N GLY A 230 -14.79 9.14 1.72
CA GLY A 230 -14.81 7.70 1.55
C GLY A 230 -13.51 7.00 1.92
N ALA A 231 -13.62 5.73 2.27
CA ALA A 231 -12.49 4.90 2.67
C ALA A 231 -11.71 4.40 1.43
N TYR A 232 -10.87 5.25 0.86
CA TYR A 232 -10.04 4.93 -0.29
C TYR A 232 -8.64 5.55 -0.15
N ALA A 233 -7.73 5.27 -1.08
CA ALA A 233 -6.36 5.79 -1.11
C ALA A 233 -5.57 5.58 0.21
N SER A 234 -5.95 4.62 1.03
CA SER A 234 -5.35 4.38 2.37
C SER A 234 -5.39 5.61 3.28
N SER A 235 -6.46 6.40 3.19
CA SER A 235 -6.51 7.71 3.82
C SER A 235 -7.23 7.75 5.15
N THR A 236 -8.15 6.83 5.42
CA THR A 236 -9.10 6.92 6.54
C THR A 236 -8.44 7.29 7.87
N THR A 237 -7.50 6.51 8.34
CA THR A 237 -6.84 6.77 9.63
C THR A 237 -6.00 8.05 9.60
N TYR A 238 -5.37 8.35 8.47
CA TYR A 238 -4.48 9.50 8.34
C TYR A 238 -5.23 10.84 8.23
N ILE A 239 -6.38 10.83 7.55
CA ILE A 239 -7.14 12.06 7.29
C ILE A 239 -8.17 12.35 8.39
N SER A 240 -8.82 11.31 8.90
CA SER A 240 -9.85 11.47 9.93
C SER A 240 -9.30 11.40 11.35
N GLY A 241 -8.11 10.86 11.54
CA GLY A 241 -7.39 10.84 12.82
C GLY A 241 -6.53 12.07 13.00
#